data_a8652614d5e8e0dc2fcd0e5eff4e27f7
#
_entry.id   a8652614d5e8e0dc2fcd0e5eff4e27f7
#
_cell.length_a   1.000
_cell.length_b   1.000
_cell.length_c   1.000
_cell.angle_alpha   90.00
_cell.angle_beta   90.00
_cell.angle_gamma   90.00
#
_symmetry.space_group_name_H-M   'P 1'
#
loop_
_entity.id
_entity.type
_entity.pdbx_description
1 polymer ?
#
loop_
_entity_poly.entity_id
_entity_poly.type
_entity_poly.pdbx_seq_one_letter_code
_entity_poly.pdbx_strand_id
1 'polypeptide(L)'
;MFAAPPDRELDWSDAGVEGSYKFLNRVYRLVYEIKAKYPVFPDAFEVKTEEDKSLNYMLNAAIKKVSEDVGGRFSFNTAISSIMELVNEMYRYKESKDVNAGLLGKATKELILILSPFVPHICEEMWQHIGQEQSVSTMRWPEFDESALVKDTVEIVVQINGKVKEKLMVDSNATKEELEKIAMENEKIQGLLQGKSVVKVIAVPSRLINIVVK
;
A
#
# COMPACT_ATOMS: atom_id res chain seq x y z
N MET A 1 -14.25 17.15 -0.09
CA MET A 1 -12.82 16.78 -0.23
C MET A 1 -12.61 15.43 -0.90
N PHE A 2 -13.41 14.39 -0.57
CA PHE A 2 -13.24 13.06 -1.17
C PHE A 2 -13.54 13.03 -2.68
N ALA A 3 -14.61 13.66 -3.13
CA ALA A 3 -15.14 13.50 -4.48
C ALA A 3 -14.47 14.39 -5.54
N ALA A 4 -13.87 15.51 -5.14
CA ALA A 4 -13.18 16.41 -6.06
C ALA A 4 -12.10 17.25 -5.34
N PRO A 5 -11.06 17.73 -6.09
CA PRO A 5 -10.14 18.75 -5.60
C PRO A 5 -10.88 20.04 -5.24
N PRO A 6 -10.34 20.87 -4.33
CA PRO A 6 -11.01 22.08 -3.84
C PRO A 6 -11.19 23.19 -4.89
N ASP A 7 -10.48 23.12 -6.00
CA ASP A 7 -10.54 24.04 -7.14
C ASP A 7 -11.59 23.66 -8.19
N ARG A 8 -12.33 22.57 -7.98
CA ARG A 8 -13.41 22.14 -8.88
C ARG A 8 -14.76 22.24 -8.21
N GLU A 9 -15.75 22.64 -8.99
CA GLU A 9 -17.14 22.57 -8.58
C GLU A 9 -17.54 21.11 -8.33
N LEU A 10 -18.31 20.91 -7.27
CA LEU A 10 -18.81 19.61 -6.87
C LEU A 10 -20.31 19.71 -6.62
N ASP A 11 -21.08 18.98 -7.39
CA ASP A 11 -22.50 18.80 -7.12
C ASP A 11 -22.69 17.92 -5.87
N TRP A 12 -23.71 18.25 -5.09
CA TRP A 12 -24.12 17.44 -3.96
C TRP A 12 -24.50 16.03 -4.41
N SER A 13 -23.97 15.01 -3.74
CA SER A 13 -24.24 13.61 -4.03
C SER A 13 -24.49 12.84 -2.75
N ASP A 14 -25.73 12.39 -2.54
CA ASP A 14 -26.10 11.55 -1.39
C ASP A 14 -25.29 10.24 -1.37
N ALA A 15 -25.06 9.65 -2.53
CA ALA A 15 -24.20 8.46 -2.66
C ALA A 15 -22.75 8.73 -2.22
N GLY A 16 -22.21 9.92 -2.49
CA GLY A 16 -20.88 10.35 -2.05
C GLY A 16 -20.82 10.50 -0.52
N VAL A 17 -21.87 11.06 0.09
CA VAL A 17 -21.98 11.18 1.56
C VAL A 17 -22.06 9.80 2.21
N GLU A 18 -22.91 8.91 1.68
CA GLU A 18 -23.05 7.54 2.17
C GLU A 18 -21.73 6.74 2.05
N GLY A 19 -21.01 6.89 0.93
CA GLY A 19 -19.70 6.29 0.74
C GLY A 19 -18.67 6.75 1.77
N SER A 20 -18.63 8.05 2.06
CA SER A 20 -17.76 8.64 3.07
C SER A 20 -18.11 8.15 4.47
N TYR A 21 -19.38 8.10 4.81
CA TYR A 21 -19.87 7.55 6.09
C TYR A 21 -19.49 6.08 6.28
N LYS A 22 -19.69 5.26 5.24
CA LYS A 22 -19.30 3.83 5.27
C LYS A 22 -17.79 3.67 5.46
N PHE A 23 -16.99 4.52 4.81
CA PHE A 23 -15.55 4.48 4.99
C PHE A 23 -15.12 4.84 6.41
N LEU A 24 -15.65 5.92 7.00
CA LEU A 24 -15.33 6.32 8.37
C LEU A 24 -15.73 5.25 9.39
N ASN A 25 -16.91 4.64 9.26
CA ASN A 25 -17.30 3.51 10.10
C ASN A 25 -16.37 2.30 9.96
N ARG A 26 -15.88 2.06 8.76
CA ARG A 26 -14.91 1.00 8.51
C ARG A 26 -13.58 1.27 9.21
N VAL A 27 -13.08 2.51 9.16
CA VAL A 27 -11.85 2.90 9.87
C VAL A 27 -12.06 2.79 11.39
N TYR A 28 -13.15 3.33 11.90
CA TYR A 28 -13.50 3.27 13.32
C TYR A 28 -13.51 1.82 13.82
N ARG A 29 -14.24 0.95 13.13
CA ARG A 29 -14.29 -0.48 13.47
C ARG A 29 -12.91 -1.13 13.45
N LEU A 30 -12.10 -0.84 12.43
CA LEU A 30 -10.74 -1.38 12.32
C LEU A 30 -9.90 -1.05 13.56
N VAL A 31 -9.89 0.22 13.97
CA VAL A 31 -9.12 0.68 15.15
C VAL A 31 -9.59 -0.02 16.42
N TYR A 32 -10.91 -0.14 16.62
CA TYR A 32 -11.47 -0.79 17.79
C TYR A 32 -11.19 -2.31 17.81
N GLU A 33 -11.30 -2.98 16.68
CA GLU A 33 -10.97 -4.41 16.56
C GLU A 33 -9.48 -4.67 16.82
N ILE A 34 -8.59 -3.82 16.28
CA ILE A 34 -7.15 -3.93 16.52
C ILE A 34 -6.85 -3.73 18.00
N LYS A 35 -7.39 -2.68 18.63
CA LYS A 35 -7.15 -2.40 20.05
C LYS A 35 -7.70 -3.48 20.97
N ALA A 36 -8.84 -4.04 20.66
CA ALA A 36 -9.44 -5.15 21.41
C ALA A 36 -8.57 -6.43 21.33
N LYS A 37 -8.02 -6.74 20.16
CA LYS A 37 -7.17 -7.91 19.94
C LYS A 37 -5.73 -7.70 20.49
N TYR A 38 -5.22 -6.47 20.39
CA TYR A 38 -3.88 -6.09 20.82
C TYR A 38 -3.95 -4.90 21.80
N PRO A 39 -4.24 -5.15 23.10
CA PRO A 39 -4.42 -4.08 24.10
C PRO A 39 -3.18 -3.21 24.31
N VAL A 40 -1.99 -3.76 24.07
CA VAL A 40 -0.70 -3.05 24.15
C VAL A 40 -0.04 -3.09 22.79
N PHE A 41 0.43 -1.94 22.32
CA PHE A 41 1.23 -1.82 21.10
C PHE A 41 2.70 -1.70 21.50
N PRO A 42 3.53 -2.73 21.26
CA PRO A 42 4.97 -2.63 21.48
C PRO A 42 5.61 -1.53 20.64
N ASP A 43 6.44 -0.68 21.25
CA ASP A 43 7.15 0.37 20.52
C ASP A 43 8.32 -0.20 19.69
N ALA A 44 8.96 -1.27 20.20
CA ALA A 44 10.02 -1.97 19.48
C ALA A 44 9.45 -3.16 18.70
N PHE A 45 9.72 -3.19 17.41
CA PHE A 45 9.36 -4.30 16.52
C PHE A 45 10.36 -4.41 15.37
N GLU A 46 10.40 -5.58 14.75
CA GLU A 46 11.21 -5.83 13.56
C GLU A 46 10.29 -6.26 12.40
N VAL A 47 10.54 -5.75 11.21
CA VAL A 47 9.84 -6.14 9.98
C VAL A 47 10.51 -7.41 9.45
N LYS A 48 9.81 -8.56 9.50
CA LYS A 48 10.41 -9.87 9.19
C LYS A 48 9.75 -10.57 8.01
N THR A 49 8.43 -10.59 7.99
CA THR A 49 7.67 -11.32 6.97
C THR A 49 7.40 -10.46 5.73
N GLU A 50 7.02 -11.08 4.63
CA GLU A 50 6.60 -10.33 3.43
C GLU A 50 5.32 -9.52 3.69
N GLU A 51 4.45 -10.02 4.55
CA GLU A 51 3.26 -9.29 5.00
C GLU A 51 3.66 -8.05 5.81
N ASP A 52 4.66 -8.17 6.72
CA ASP A 52 5.19 -7.02 7.46
C ASP A 52 5.76 -5.97 6.50
N LYS A 53 6.58 -6.40 5.53
CA LYS A 53 7.15 -5.50 4.51
C LYS A 53 6.07 -4.79 3.71
N SER A 54 5.01 -5.51 3.33
CA SER A 54 3.87 -4.96 2.59
C SER A 54 3.16 -3.87 3.41
N LEU A 55 2.82 -4.14 4.68
CA LEU A 55 2.19 -3.15 5.54
C LEU A 55 3.11 -1.95 5.80
N ASN A 56 4.39 -2.19 6.08
CA ASN A 56 5.37 -1.13 6.32
C ASN A 56 5.55 -0.24 5.07
N TYR A 57 5.63 -0.84 3.89
CA TYR A 57 5.64 -0.12 2.63
C TYR A 57 4.39 0.75 2.45
N MET A 58 3.19 0.17 2.61
CA MET A 58 1.92 0.88 2.42
C MET A 58 1.74 2.01 3.42
N LEU A 59 2.17 1.82 4.66
CA LEU A 59 2.16 2.85 5.69
C LEU A 59 3.03 4.05 5.28
N ASN A 60 4.28 3.80 4.93
CA ASN A 60 5.22 4.87 4.57
C ASN A 60 4.83 5.55 3.26
N ALA A 61 4.30 4.80 2.29
CA ALA A 61 3.77 5.36 1.05
C ALA A 61 2.55 6.26 1.29
N ALA A 62 1.65 5.87 2.19
CA ALA A 62 0.49 6.68 2.56
C ALA A 62 0.92 7.98 3.28
N ILE A 63 1.84 7.91 4.25
CA ILE A 63 2.36 9.09 4.94
C ILE A 63 3.00 10.06 3.94
N LYS A 64 3.90 9.58 3.08
CA LYS A 64 4.54 10.39 2.04
C LYS A 64 3.50 11.06 1.14
N LYS A 65 2.58 10.26 0.59
CA LYS A 65 1.55 10.75 -0.34
C LYS A 65 0.63 11.78 0.29
N VAL A 66 0.15 11.51 1.51
CA VAL A 66 -0.72 12.45 2.23
C VAL A 66 0.03 13.73 2.58
N SER A 67 1.29 13.64 3.02
CA SER A 67 2.13 14.81 3.32
C SER A 67 2.31 15.71 2.10
N GLU A 68 2.61 15.14 0.93
CA GLU A 68 2.76 15.89 -0.32
C GLU A 68 1.44 16.52 -0.78
N ASP A 69 0.35 15.77 -0.69
CA ASP A 69 -0.97 16.20 -1.20
C ASP A 69 -1.62 17.23 -0.29
N VAL A 70 -1.44 17.13 1.04
CA VAL A 70 -1.98 18.10 2.00
C VAL A 70 -1.08 19.33 2.13
N GLY A 71 0.26 19.10 2.19
CA GLY A 71 1.22 20.18 2.46
C GLY A 71 1.58 21.04 1.27
N GLY A 72 1.30 20.62 0.04
CA GLY A 72 1.74 21.35 -1.15
C GLY A 72 0.76 21.40 -2.30
N ARG A 73 0.16 20.27 -2.65
CA ARG A 73 -0.68 20.15 -3.85
C ARG A 73 -2.17 20.44 -3.61
N PHE A 74 -2.61 20.41 -2.38
CA PHE A 74 -4.02 20.48 -1.96
C PHE A 74 -4.92 19.45 -2.67
N SER A 75 -4.35 18.28 -3.01
CA SER A 75 -5.05 17.18 -3.70
C SER A 75 -5.69 16.23 -2.68
N PHE A 76 -6.66 16.71 -1.92
CA PHE A 76 -7.26 15.98 -0.80
C PHE A 76 -7.91 14.65 -1.19
N ASN A 77 -8.46 14.55 -2.39
CA ASN A 77 -9.06 13.34 -2.92
C ASN A 77 -8.03 12.22 -3.10
N THR A 78 -6.82 12.53 -3.59
CA THR A 78 -5.74 11.54 -3.74
C THR A 78 -5.12 11.16 -2.40
N ALA A 79 -5.00 12.10 -1.45
CA ALA A 79 -4.63 11.82 -0.08
C ALA A 79 -5.59 10.81 0.58
N ILE A 80 -6.90 11.06 0.48
CA ILE A 80 -7.91 10.16 1.04
C ILE A 80 -7.87 8.78 0.35
N SER A 81 -7.66 8.72 -0.97
CA SER A 81 -7.50 7.45 -1.68
C SER A 81 -6.32 6.64 -1.16
N SER A 82 -5.19 7.28 -0.89
CA SER A 82 -4.02 6.61 -0.31
C SER A 82 -4.29 6.09 1.12
N ILE A 83 -5.04 6.86 1.92
CA ILE A 83 -5.50 6.39 3.24
C ILE A 83 -6.43 5.16 3.10
N MET A 84 -7.31 5.13 2.10
CA MET A 84 -8.17 3.98 1.83
C MET A 84 -7.37 2.73 1.47
N GLU A 85 -6.31 2.87 0.69
CA GLU A 85 -5.39 1.77 0.35
C GLU A 85 -4.69 1.23 1.59
N LEU A 86 -4.19 2.11 2.47
CA LEU A 86 -3.61 1.72 3.75
C LEU A 86 -4.63 0.96 4.63
N VAL A 87 -5.86 1.46 4.73
CA VAL A 87 -6.93 0.79 5.49
C VAL A 87 -7.22 -0.60 4.91
N ASN A 88 -7.23 -0.77 3.59
CA ASN A 88 -7.40 -2.08 2.96
C ASN A 88 -6.27 -3.04 3.33
N GLU A 89 -5.03 -2.55 3.31
CA GLU A 89 -3.87 -3.34 3.68
C GLU A 89 -3.89 -3.73 5.17
N MET A 90 -4.25 -2.81 6.07
CA MET A 90 -4.40 -3.11 7.50
C MET A 90 -5.48 -4.16 7.76
N TYR A 91 -6.61 -4.14 7.03
CA TYR A 91 -7.62 -5.18 7.10
C TYR A 91 -7.07 -6.54 6.66
N ARG A 92 -6.29 -6.59 5.59
CA ARG A 92 -5.65 -7.80 5.11
C ARG A 92 -4.63 -8.32 6.13
N TYR A 93 -3.77 -7.41 6.61
CA TYR A 93 -2.69 -7.74 7.53
C TYR A 93 -3.19 -8.25 8.88
N LYS A 94 -4.24 -7.68 9.47
CA LYS A 94 -4.78 -8.14 10.77
C LYS A 94 -5.30 -9.58 10.75
N GLU A 95 -5.61 -10.12 9.57
CA GLU A 95 -6.03 -11.51 9.36
C GLU A 95 -4.85 -12.44 9.01
N SER A 96 -3.64 -11.93 8.90
CA SER A 96 -2.44 -12.72 8.65
C SER A 96 -2.17 -13.69 9.80
N LYS A 97 -1.43 -14.76 9.50
CA LYS A 97 -1.13 -15.81 10.46
C LYS A 97 -0.21 -15.31 11.58
N ASP A 98 0.79 -14.49 11.22
CA ASP A 98 1.82 -13.99 12.12
C ASP A 98 1.79 -12.46 12.14
N VAL A 99 0.86 -11.88 12.92
CA VAL A 99 0.69 -10.43 13.03
C VAL A 99 1.70 -9.83 13.99
N ASN A 100 2.49 -8.88 13.52
CA ASN A 100 3.36 -8.06 14.34
C ASN A 100 2.56 -6.92 15.01
N ALA A 101 2.25 -7.08 16.29
CA ALA A 101 1.43 -6.12 17.04
C ALA A 101 2.08 -4.73 17.14
N GLY A 102 3.42 -4.63 17.14
CA GLY A 102 4.13 -3.35 17.17
C GLY A 102 3.97 -2.60 15.85
N LEU A 103 4.19 -3.27 14.71
CA LEU A 103 3.99 -2.68 13.40
C LEU A 103 2.53 -2.26 13.17
N LEU A 104 1.57 -3.14 13.54
CA LEU A 104 0.15 -2.83 13.40
C LEU A 104 -0.28 -1.68 14.32
N GLY A 105 0.29 -1.61 15.53
CA GLY A 105 0.08 -0.51 16.47
C GLY A 105 0.62 0.82 15.93
N LYS A 106 1.84 0.82 15.35
CA LYS A 106 2.41 1.97 14.65
C LYS A 106 1.50 2.40 13.50
N ALA A 107 1.09 1.46 12.64
CA ALA A 107 0.20 1.75 11.51
C ALA A 107 -1.14 2.34 11.96
N THR A 108 -1.69 1.87 13.10
CA THR A 108 -2.93 2.40 13.67
C THR A 108 -2.76 3.84 14.16
N LYS A 109 -1.69 4.15 14.89
CA LYS A 109 -1.39 5.51 15.37
C LYS A 109 -1.22 6.47 14.18
N GLU A 110 -0.41 6.09 13.21
CA GLU A 110 -0.09 6.94 12.07
C GLU A 110 -1.27 7.11 11.10
N LEU A 111 -2.12 6.08 10.92
CA LEU A 111 -3.38 6.20 10.19
C LEU A 111 -4.28 7.29 10.80
N ILE A 112 -4.44 7.30 12.13
CA ILE A 112 -5.26 8.30 12.80
C ILE A 112 -4.68 9.70 12.61
N LEU A 113 -3.35 9.85 12.70
CA LEU A 113 -2.66 11.12 12.52
C LEU A 113 -2.87 11.68 11.10
N ILE A 114 -2.64 10.87 10.04
CA ILE A 114 -2.79 11.36 8.65
C ILE A 114 -4.24 11.56 8.24
N LEU A 115 -5.20 10.95 8.92
CA LEU A 115 -6.63 11.13 8.71
C LEU A 115 -7.19 12.34 9.46
N SER A 116 -6.55 12.76 10.56
CA SER A 116 -7.06 13.81 11.46
C SER A 116 -7.35 15.17 10.80
N PRO A 117 -6.61 15.66 9.77
CA PRO A 117 -6.95 16.91 9.09
C PRO A 117 -8.29 16.88 8.37
N PHE A 118 -8.80 15.72 8.01
CA PHE A 118 -10.05 15.56 7.28
C PHE A 118 -11.24 15.35 8.20
N VAL A 119 -11.06 14.64 9.31
CA VAL A 119 -12.13 14.22 10.23
C VAL A 119 -11.64 14.24 11.69
N PRO A 120 -11.36 15.44 12.24
CA PRO A 120 -10.65 15.58 13.52
C PRO A 120 -11.39 14.94 14.70
N HIS A 121 -12.73 15.04 14.76
CA HIS A 121 -13.48 14.55 15.93
C HIS A 121 -13.45 13.02 16.07
N ILE A 122 -13.66 12.28 14.99
CA ILE A 122 -13.61 10.81 15.04
C ILE A 122 -12.16 10.33 15.25
N CYS A 123 -11.17 11.08 14.74
CA CYS A 123 -9.77 10.78 14.99
C CYS A 123 -9.39 11.02 16.45
N GLU A 124 -9.88 12.09 17.08
CA GLU A 124 -9.67 12.32 18.50
C GLU A 124 -10.24 11.18 19.36
N GLU A 125 -11.47 10.72 19.06
CA GLU A 125 -12.07 9.59 19.77
C GLU A 125 -11.27 8.30 19.61
N MET A 126 -10.88 7.97 18.39
CA MET A 126 -10.04 6.79 18.12
C MET A 126 -8.67 6.90 18.80
N TRP A 127 -8.10 8.10 18.84
CA TRP A 127 -6.81 8.39 19.47
C TRP A 127 -6.84 8.14 20.98
N GLN A 128 -7.88 8.64 21.67
CA GLN A 128 -8.10 8.37 23.08
C GLN A 128 -8.38 6.90 23.34
N HIS A 129 -9.17 6.25 22.46
CA HIS A 129 -9.49 4.83 22.60
C HIS A 129 -8.24 3.93 22.55
N ILE A 130 -7.25 4.28 21.74
CA ILE A 130 -5.99 3.52 21.72
C ILE A 130 -5.05 3.85 22.89
N GLY A 131 -5.47 4.72 23.81
CA GLY A 131 -4.76 5.03 25.07
C GLY A 131 -3.79 6.19 24.98
N GLN A 132 -3.98 7.13 24.05
CA GLN A 132 -3.18 8.35 23.96
C GLN A 132 -3.82 9.45 24.81
N GLU A 133 -3.03 10.10 25.67
CA GLU A 133 -3.51 11.10 26.63
C GLU A 133 -3.59 12.51 26.05
N GLN A 134 -2.68 12.83 25.12
CA GLN A 134 -2.66 14.15 24.48
C GLN A 134 -3.59 14.16 23.27
N SER A 135 -4.15 15.33 22.94
CA SER A 135 -5.00 15.48 21.75
C SER A 135 -4.24 15.16 20.46
N VAL A 136 -4.88 14.46 19.54
CA VAL A 136 -4.32 14.15 18.22
C VAL A 136 -3.89 15.41 17.47
N SER A 137 -4.57 16.54 17.69
CA SER A 137 -4.26 17.82 17.05
C SER A 137 -2.94 18.46 17.49
N THR A 138 -2.38 18.04 18.65
CA THR A 138 -1.12 18.53 19.16
C THR A 138 0.06 17.62 18.82
N MET A 139 -0.21 16.49 18.20
CA MET A 139 0.81 15.53 17.83
C MET A 139 1.65 16.01 16.65
N ARG A 140 2.91 15.57 16.61
CA ARG A 140 3.75 15.76 15.44
C ARG A 140 3.18 15.00 14.24
N TRP A 141 3.28 15.64 13.08
CA TRP A 141 3.00 14.95 11.82
C TRP A 141 3.97 13.78 11.63
N PRO A 142 3.49 12.61 11.19
CA PRO A 142 4.35 11.44 11.04
C PRO A 142 5.37 11.63 9.90
N GLU A 143 6.58 11.13 10.14
CA GLU A 143 7.63 11.07 9.13
C GLU A 143 7.63 9.70 8.48
N PHE A 144 7.85 9.66 7.16
CA PHE A 144 7.97 8.41 6.43
C PHE A 144 9.44 7.98 6.32
N ASP A 145 9.65 6.68 6.32
CA ASP A 145 10.96 6.06 6.11
C ASP A 145 11.14 5.75 4.62
N GLU A 146 12.10 6.42 3.96
CA GLU A 146 12.39 6.19 2.56
C GLU A 146 12.91 4.77 2.29
N SER A 147 13.60 4.16 3.24
CA SER A 147 14.09 2.78 3.10
C SER A 147 12.96 1.77 3.00
N ALA A 148 11.82 2.03 3.68
CA ALA A 148 10.63 1.20 3.59
C ALA A 148 9.91 1.32 2.23
N LEU A 149 10.21 2.35 1.44
CA LEU A 149 9.61 2.57 0.12
C LEU A 149 10.34 1.86 -1.02
N VAL A 150 11.49 1.27 -0.73
CA VAL A 150 12.20 0.42 -1.68
C VAL A 150 11.46 -0.90 -1.77
N LYS A 151 10.89 -1.19 -2.93
CA LYS A 151 10.30 -2.52 -3.18
C LYS A 151 11.41 -3.50 -3.49
N ASP A 152 11.53 -4.54 -2.67
CA ASP A 152 12.45 -5.65 -2.95
C ASP A 152 12.04 -6.39 -4.24
N THR A 153 10.73 -6.39 -4.57
CA THR A 153 10.21 -7.05 -5.76
C THR A 153 9.37 -6.13 -6.63
N VAL A 154 9.43 -6.35 -7.95
CA VAL A 154 8.61 -5.64 -8.95
C VAL A 154 7.87 -6.65 -9.83
N GLU A 155 6.64 -6.33 -10.21
CA GLU A 155 5.90 -7.10 -11.20
C GLU A 155 6.43 -6.74 -12.58
N ILE A 156 6.93 -7.73 -13.31
CA ILE A 156 7.32 -7.60 -14.71
C ILE A 156 6.38 -8.39 -15.62
N VAL A 157 6.19 -7.88 -16.82
CA VAL A 157 5.34 -8.50 -17.83
C VAL A 157 6.19 -9.35 -18.76
N VAL A 158 5.85 -10.65 -18.89
CA VAL A 158 6.48 -11.52 -19.87
C VAL A 158 5.63 -11.55 -21.14
N GLN A 159 6.26 -11.21 -22.24
CA GLN A 159 5.66 -11.20 -23.57
C GLN A 159 6.29 -12.28 -24.46
N ILE A 160 5.51 -12.83 -25.38
CA ILE A 160 5.99 -13.66 -26.49
C ILE A 160 5.56 -12.97 -27.79
N ASN A 161 6.52 -12.62 -28.65
CA ASN A 161 6.30 -11.84 -29.86
C ASN A 161 5.44 -10.58 -29.61
N GLY A 162 5.72 -9.84 -28.53
CA GLY A 162 5.03 -8.61 -28.16
C GLY A 162 3.65 -8.80 -27.50
N LYS A 163 3.15 -10.04 -27.36
CA LYS A 163 1.86 -10.33 -26.70
C LYS A 163 2.10 -10.76 -25.26
N VAL A 164 1.45 -10.08 -24.31
CA VAL A 164 1.50 -10.43 -22.86
C VAL A 164 1.01 -11.85 -22.65
N LYS A 165 1.78 -12.64 -21.90
CA LYS A 165 1.50 -14.04 -21.57
C LYS A 165 1.46 -14.31 -20.09
N GLU A 166 2.33 -13.67 -19.31
CA GLU A 166 2.45 -13.89 -17.88
C GLU A 166 2.92 -12.62 -17.18
N LYS A 167 2.72 -12.56 -15.87
CA LYS A 167 3.26 -11.55 -14.96
C LYS A 167 4.06 -12.27 -13.89
N LEU A 168 5.28 -11.83 -13.66
CA LEU A 168 6.19 -12.42 -12.69
C LEU A 168 6.63 -11.37 -11.68
N MET A 169 6.68 -11.79 -10.41
CA MET A 169 7.32 -11.01 -9.36
C MET A 169 8.80 -11.36 -9.34
N VAL A 170 9.64 -10.36 -9.52
CA VAL A 170 11.11 -10.52 -9.55
C VAL A 170 11.76 -9.50 -8.63
N ASP A 171 12.99 -9.78 -8.20
CA ASP A 171 13.77 -8.79 -7.44
C ASP A 171 13.90 -7.49 -8.24
N SER A 172 13.71 -6.34 -7.57
CA SER A 172 13.78 -5.02 -8.20
C SER A 172 15.16 -4.72 -8.78
N ASN A 173 16.22 -5.35 -8.22
CA ASN A 173 17.60 -5.23 -8.62
C ASN A 173 18.05 -6.35 -9.55
N ALA A 174 17.13 -7.25 -9.97
CA ALA A 174 17.47 -8.38 -10.84
C ALA A 174 18.13 -7.90 -12.14
N THR A 175 19.27 -8.49 -12.45
CA THR A 175 20.00 -8.24 -13.68
C THR A 175 19.25 -8.78 -14.90
N LYS A 176 19.65 -8.38 -16.10
CA LYS A 176 19.02 -8.90 -17.34
C LYS A 176 19.15 -10.41 -17.44
N GLU A 177 20.31 -10.92 -17.07
CA GLU A 177 20.62 -12.35 -17.11
C GLU A 177 19.73 -13.15 -16.13
N GLU A 178 19.51 -12.61 -14.93
CA GLU A 178 18.62 -13.23 -13.95
C GLU A 178 17.16 -13.20 -14.40
N LEU A 179 16.71 -12.08 -14.97
CA LEU A 179 15.37 -11.94 -15.51
C LEU A 179 15.11 -12.93 -16.66
N GLU A 180 16.08 -13.07 -17.58
CA GLU A 180 16.01 -14.03 -18.66
C GLU A 180 15.92 -15.48 -18.14
N LYS A 181 16.72 -15.82 -17.14
CA LYS A 181 16.71 -17.12 -16.48
C LYS A 181 15.35 -17.40 -15.83
N ILE A 182 14.85 -16.48 -14.99
CA ILE A 182 13.56 -16.61 -14.30
C ILE A 182 12.42 -16.82 -15.31
N ALA A 183 12.40 -16.06 -16.42
CA ALA A 183 11.38 -16.21 -17.45
C ALA A 183 11.46 -17.56 -18.16
N MET A 184 12.66 -18.06 -18.44
CA MET A 184 12.87 -19.34 -19.13
C MET A 184 12.62 -20.55 -18.23
N GLU A 185 12.78 -20.43 -16.92
CA GLU A 185 12.51 -21.47 -15.92
C GLU A 185 11.02 -21.54 -15.52
N ASN A 186 10.21 -20.54 -15.87
CA ASN A 186 8.79 -20.52 -15.53
C ASN A 186 8.03 -21.58 -16.34
N GLU A 187 7.37 -22.52 -15.65
CA GLU A 187 6.65 -23.67 -16.26
C GLU A 187 5.62 -23.25 -17.31
N LYS A 188 4.87 -22.17 -17.04
CA LYS A 188 3.84 -21.67 -17.95
C LYS A 188 4.44 -21.09 -19.23
N ILE A 189 5.57 -20.40 -19.10
CA ILE A 189 6.30 -19.87 -20.25
C ILE A 189 6.91 -21.02 -21.04
N GLN A 190 7.51 -22.02 -20.40
CA GLN A 190 8.06 -23.22 -21.04
C GLN A 190 6.98 -23.95 -21.85
N GLY A 191 5.77 -24.12 -21.29
CA GLY A 191 4.64 -24.71 -22.00
C GLY A 191 4.24 -23.95 -23.28
N LEU A 192 4.34 -22.60 -23.24
CA LEU A 192 4.03 -21.74 -24.40
C LEU A 192 5.16 -21.70 -25.46
N LEU A 193 6.36 -22.11 -25.08
CA LEU A 193 7.53 -22.19 -25.96
C LEU A 193 7.68 -23.55 -26.62
N GLN A 194 6.95 -24.58 -26.19
CA GLN A 194 7.02 -25.92 -26.77
C GLN A 194 6.80 -25.87 -28.29
N GLY A 195 7.71 -26.48 -29.05
CA GLY A 195 7.68 -26.54 -30.50
C GLY A 195 8.09 -25.22 -31.21
N LYS A 196 8.60 -24.24 -30.50
CA LYS A 196 9.09 -22.97 -31.04
C LYS A 196 10.58 -22.79 -30.77
N SER A 197 11.29 -22.14 -31.69
CA SER A 197 12.69 -21.78 -31.52
C SER A 197 12.79 -20.37 -30.97
N VAL A 198 13.42 -20.20 -29.80
CA VAL A 198 13.71 -18.88 -29.24
C VAL A 198 14.81 -18.23 -30.06
N VAL A 199 14.49 -17.09 -30.69
CA VAL A 199 15.43 -16.32 -31.52
C VAL A 199 16.16 -15.30 -30.68
N LYS A 200 15.48 -14.63 -29.74
CA LYS A 200 16.04 -13.60 -28.89
C LYS A 200 15.18 -13.38 -27.66
N VAL A 201 15.81 -13.10 -26.53
CA VAL A 201 15.15 -12.60 -25.32
C VAL A 201 15.58 -11.14 -25.11
N ILE A 202 14.63 -10.27 -24.85
CA ILE A 202 14.86 -8.84 -24.60
C ILE A 202 14.32 -8.55 -23.18
N ALA A 203 15.21 -8.43 -22.23
CA ALA A 203 14.87 -8.05 -20.86
C ALA A 203 15.10 -6.56 -20.64
N VAL A 204 14.08 -5.87 -20.16
CA VAL A 204 14.15 -4.48 -19.70
C VAL A 204 13.92 -4.51 -18.19
N PRO A 205 14.96 -4.26 -17.38
CA PRO A 205 14.87 -4.30 -15.93
C PRO A 205 13.66 -3.51 -15.39
N SER A 206 13.00 -4.08 -14.40
CA SER A 206 11.82 -3.50 -13.72
C SER A 206 10.62 -3.18 -14.63
N ARG A 207 10.56 -3.70 -15.88
CA ARG A 207 9.48 -3.40 -16.81
C ARG A 207 8.90 -4.62 -17.51
N LEU A 208 9.68 -5.27 -18.35
CA LEU A 208 9.18 -6.38 -19.17
C LEU A 208 10.29 -7.30 -19.66
N ILE A 209 9.90 -8.52 -20.00
CA ILE A 209 10.70 -9.46 -20.80
C ILE A 209 9.91 -9.80 -22.05
N ASN A 210 10.54 -9.67 -23.22
CA ASN A 210 9.94 -10.09 -24.48
C ASN A 210 10.76 -11.21 -25.11
N ILE A 211 10.14 -12.39 -25.24
CA ILE A 211 10.72 -13.57 -25.87
C ILE A 211 10.27 -13.61 -27.33
N VAL A 212 11.22 -13.46 -28.24
CA VAL A 212 10.96 -13.55 -29.67
C VAL A 212 11.16 -14.99 -30.12
N VAL A 213 10.12 -15.59 -30.68
CA VAL A 213 10.12 -16.98 -31.15
C VAL A 213 9.75 -17.06 -32.63
N LYS A 214 10.24 -18.14 -33.27
CA LYS A 214 9.94 -18.49 -34.64
C LYS A 214 9.32 -19.89 -34.71
#